data_08e3b9d2894a1fce337663c18cc23750
#
_entry.id   08e3b9d2894a1fce337663c18cc23750
#
_cell.length_a   1.000
_cell.length_b   1.000
_cell.length_c   1.000
_cell.angle_alpha   90.00
_cell.angle_beta   90.00
_cell.angle_gamma   90.00
#
_symmetry.space_group_name_H-M   'P 1'
#
loop_
_entity.id
_entity.type
_entity.pdbx_description
1 polymer ?
#
loop_
_entity_poly.entity_id
_entity_poly.type
_entity_poly.pdbx_seq_one_letter_code
_entity_poly.pdbx_strand_id
1 'polypeptide(L)'
;LLPEAHEILLNMDSLSEVRDTLNKYLTQHQQTLLLAGQDSIPFSFKYKDQLGAALYYPDNEGNFIVLVMSRNAYGTEIKEHLLLLSIFLILASSVLIFFIGKIYSGRILIPLQHILKELKRIRANSLNRRLKTTGNNDELEDMIKTLNSMLDRLDSAFKAEKSFVSHASHELNNPITAIQGECEISLLKERSTGEYIESLQRISSESKRLSNLIRHLLFLSRQEEELLKNNIEEIILADILKELTASDDRIHLHLEETDRQMTVKANPYLLKIALKNIIDNACKYSDKEVNVTLYREQQQVILDIEDRGIGIPQEEIEHIFQSFYRGSNTHDYAGQGIGLSLTQKIVSAYNARLEISSEIEKGTKVRVIF
;
A
#
# COMPACT_ATOMS: atom_id res chain seq x y z
N LEU A 1 -18.93 -61.82 -38.27
CA LEU A 1 -19.45 -63.09 -37.68
C LEU A 1 -20.35 -62.68 -36.54
N LEU A 2 -21.67 -62.83 -36.69
CA LEU A 2 -22.65 -62.67 -35.62
C LEU A 2 -22.32 -63.71 -34.53
N PRO A 3 -22.19 -63.34 -33.25
CA PRO A 3 -22.02 -64.33 -32.21
C PRO A 3 -23.24 -65.24 -32.17
N GLU A 4 -22.99 -66.52 -31.90
CA GLU A 4 -24.00 -67.57 -31.86
C GLU A 4 -25.28 -67.08 -31.18
N ALA A 5 -26.28 -66.76 -32.00
CA ALA A 5 -27.60 -66.43 -31.53
C ALA A 5 -28.34 -67.76 -31.34
N HIS A 6 -28.82 -68.09 -30.18
CA HIS A 6 -29.72 -69.20 -29.93
C HIS A 6 -31.15 -68.72 -30.19
N GLU A 7 -31.75 -69.30 -31.21
CA GLU A 7 -33.14 -69.05 -31.56
C GLU A 7 -33.97 -70.20 -30.98
N ILE A 8 -35.00 -69.84 -30.23
CA ILE A 8 -36.00 -70.83 -29.72
C ILE A 8 -37.34 -70.43 -30.28
N LEU A 9 -37.85 -71.29 -31.14
CA LEU A 9 -39.21 -71.16 -31.69
C LEU A 9 -40.14 -72.02 -30.84
N LEU A 10 -41.16 -71.43 -30.28
CA LEU A 10 -42.16 -72.13 -29.47
C LEU A 10 -43.49 -72.01 -30.12
N ASN A 11 -44.09 -73.20 -30.42
CA ASN A 11 -45.45 -73.29 -30.93
C ASN A 11 -46.45 -73.22 -29.75
N MET A 12 -47.40 -72.30 -29.82
CA MET A 12 -48.39 -72.05 -28.74
C MET A 12 -49.37 -73.24 -28.56
N ASP A 13 -49.42 -74.22 -29.50
CA ASP A 13 -50.23 -75.41 -29.32
C ASP A 13 -49.73 -76.37 -28.24
N SER A 14 -48.46 -76.23 -27.82
CA SER A 14 -47.81 -76.95 -26.70
C SER A 14 -47.75 -76.15 -25.44
N LEU A 15 -48.89 -75.90 -24.81
CA LEU A 15 -48.99 -74.94 -23.62
C LEU A 15 -48.03 -75.25 -22.46
N SER A 16 -47.69 -76.50 -22.19
CA SER A 16 -46.79 -76.89 -21.10
C SER A 16 -45.33 -76.51 -21.43
N GLU A 17 -44.86 -76.80 -22.62
CA GLU A 17 -43.49 -76.53 -23.08
C GLU A 17 -43.22 -75.03 -23.24
N VAL A 18 -44.19 -74.34 -23.77
CA VAL A 18 -44.16 -72.84 -23.84
C VAL A 18 -44.03 -72.21 -22.46
N ARG A 19 -44.85 -72.66 -21.53
CA ARG A 19 -44.89 -72.15 -20.18
C ARG A 19 -43.59 -72.40 -19.46
N ASP A 20 -43.02 -73.58 -19.53
CA ASP A 20 -41.75 -73.91 -18.88
C ASP A 20 -40.58 -73.09 -19.44
N THR A 21 -40.54 -72.91 -20.75
CA THR A 21 -39.52 -72.13 -21.45
C THR A 21 -39.67 -70.67 -21.13
N LEU A 22 -40.87 -70.10 -21.13
CA LEU A 22 -41.08 -68.68 -20.74
C LEU A 22 -40.73 -68.41 -19.28
N ASN A 23 -41.10 -69.31 -18.38
CA ASN A 23 -40.73 -69.21 -16.96
C ASN A 23 -39.21 -69.25 -16.74
N LYS A 24 -38.46 -69.92 -17.57
CA LYS A 24 -37.02 -70.03 -17.51
C LYS A 24 -36.28 -68.72 -17.89
N TYR A 25 -36.80 -68.01 -18.88
CA TYR A 25 -36.12 -66.89 -19.53
C TYR A 25 -36.75 -65.56 -19.24
N LEU A 26 -38.05 -65.47 -18.95
CA LEU A 26 -38.80 -64.24 -18.78
C LEU A 26 -39.48 -64.16 -17.42
N THR A 27 -39.47 -62.91 -16.86
CA THR A 27 -40.26 -62.63 -15.65
C THR A 27 -41.78 -62.70 -15.96
N GLN A 28 -42.59 -62.90 -14.92
CA GLN A 28 -44.02 -62.92 -15.03
C GLN A 28 -44.66 -61.73 -15.75
N HIS A 29 -44.08 -60.52 -15.46
CA HIS A 29 -44.47 -59.26 -16.13
C HIS A 29 -44.13 -59.27 -17.64
N GLN A 30 -42.95 -59.77 -18.02
CA GLN A 30 -42.49 -59.88 -19.41
C GLN A 30 -43.31 -60.89 -20.19
N GLN A 31 -43.71 -62.01 -19.53
CA GLN A 31 -44.63 -63.01 -20.14
C GLN A 31 -45.99 -62.38 -20.42
N THR A 32 -46.48 -61.54 -19.44
CA THR A 32 -47.81 -60.92 -19.65
C THR A 32 -47.73 -59.89 -20.81
N LEU A 33 -46.66 -59.18 -20.94
CA LEU A 33 -46.42 -58.21 -22.03
C LEU A 33 -46.33 -58.94 -23.38
N LEU A 34 -45.62 -60.07 -23.41
CA LEU A 34 -45.50 -60.91 -24.65
C LEU A 34 -46.82 -61.44 -25.10
N LEU A 35 -47.65 -61.99 -24.17
CA LEU A 35 -48.92 -62.58 -24.46
C LEU A 35 -50.07 -61.58 -24.70
N ALA A 36 -49.96 -60.39 -24.16
CA ALA A 36 -50.90 -59.28 -24.34
C ALA A 36 -50.68 -58.51 -25.64
N GLY A 37 -49.50 -58.64 -26.24
CA GLY A 37 -49.13 -57.92 -27.46
C GLY A 37 -49.80 -58.55 -28.70
N GLN A 38 -50.95 -58.04 -29.09
CA GLN A 38 -51.59 -58.35 -30.39
C GLN A 38 -50.81 -57.80 -31.61
N ASP A 39 -49.82 -56.92 -31.34
CA ASP A 39 -48.93 -56.34 -32.35
C ASP A 39 -47.54 -56.96 -32.21
N SER A 40 -47.00 -57.47 -33.28
CA SER A 40 -45.71 -58.15 -33.41
C SER A 40 -44.54 -57.25 -33.10
N ILE A 41 -44.53 -56.63 -31.91
CA ILE A 41 -43.46 -55.70 -31.43
C ILE A 41 -42.47 -56.50 -30.58
N PRO A 42 -41.20 -56.65 -31.01
CA PRO A 42 -40.20 -57.31 -30.21
C PRO A 42 -39.87 -56.51 -28.95
N PHE A 43 -39.72 -57.12 -27.78
CA PHE A 43 -39.19 -56.54 -26.62
C PHE A 43 -37.88 -57.20 -26.16
N SER A 44 -36.96 -56.41 -25.61
CA SER A 44 -35.70 -56.95 -25.16
C SER A 44 -35.77 -57.42 -23.70
N PHE A 45 -35.08 -58.48 -23.38
CA PHE A 45 -34.93 -59.00 -22.02
C PHE A 45 -33.47 -59.40 -21.75
N LYS A 46 -33.14 -59.56 -20.53
CA LYS A 46 -31.81 -60.01 -20.11
C LYS A 46 -31.92 -61.28 -19.27
N TYR A 47 -31.20 -62.29 -19.69
CA TYR A 47 -31.12 -63.58 -18.97
C TYR A 47 -29.64 -63.89 -18.71
N LYS A 48 -29.22 -63.88 -17.43
CA LYS A 48 -27.81 -64.03 -17.01
C LYS A 48 -26.94 -63.08 -17.81
N ASP A 49 -25.98 -63.53 -18.60
CA ASP A 49 -25.05 -62.77 -19.42
C ASP A 49 -25.49 -62.63 -20.88
N GLN A 50 -26.75 -63.03 -21.20
CA GLN A 50 -27.26 -62.94 -22.54
C GLN A 50 -28.31 -61.83 -22.65
N LEU A 51 -28.26 -61.11 -23.75
CA LEU A 51 -29.35 -60.24 -24.20
C LEU A 51 -30.26 -60.98 -25.11
N GLY A 52 -31.54 -60.95 -24.86
CA GLY A 52 -32.53 -61.56 -25.66
C GLY A 52 -33.58 -60.58 -26.17
N ALA A 53 -34.20 -60.95 -27.29
CA ALA A 53 -35.40 -60.34 -27.80
C ALA A 53 -36.49 -61.39 -27.89
N ALA A 54 -37.69 -61.07 -27.50
CA ALA A 54 -38.85 -61.92 -27.58
C ALA A 54 -39.87 -61.24 -28.49
N LEU A 55 -40.46 -62.05 -29.34
CA LEU A 55 -41.50 -61.66 -30.33
C LEU A 55 -42.63 -62.67 -30.34
N TYR A 56 -43.85 -62.18 -30.24
CA TYR A 56 -45.04 -62.98 -30.57
C TYR A 56 -45.34 -62.81 -32.05
N TYR A 57 -45.40 -63.95 -32.79
CA TYR A 57 -45.61 -63.97 -34.22
C TYR A 57 -46.82 -64.85 -34.55
N PRO A 58 -47.95 -64.21 -34.89
CA PRO A 58 -49.13 -64.97 -35.39
C PRO A 58 -48.93 -65.29 -36.87
N ASP A 59 -49.12 -66.57 -37.24
CA ASP A 59 -49.06 -67.06 -38.64
C ASP A 59 -50.29 -67.85 -38.95
N ASN A 60 -50.52 -68.07 -40.24
CA ASN A 60 -51.67 -68.90 -40.78
C ASN A 60 -51.60 -70.36 -40.36
N GLU A 61 -50.42 -70.87 -39.99
CA GLU A 61 -50.17 -72.24 -39.52
C GLU A 61 -50.15 -72.38 -37.98
N GLY A 62 -50.34 -71.27 -37.23
CA GLY A 62 -50.36 -71.29 -35.79
C GLY A 62 -49.75 -70.02 -35.18
N ASN A 63 -49.81 -69.92 -33.86
CA ASN A 63 -49.24 -68.82 -33.11
C ASN A 63 -47.84 -69.18 -32.53
N PHE A 64 -46.82 -68.41 -32.80
CA PHE A 64 -45.45 -68.71 -32.38
C PHE A 64 -44.87 -67.65 -31.49
N ILE A 65 -44.02 -68.04 -30.57
CA ILE A 65 -43.17 -67.14 -29.80
C ILE A 65 -41.73 -67.41 -30.22
N VAL A 66 -41.07 -66.35 -30.67
CA VAL A 66 -39.65 -66.36 -31.04
C VAL A 66 -38.85 -65.76 -29.99
N LEU A 67 -37.90 -66.49 -29.39
CA LEU A 67 -36.92 -66.00 -28.45
C LEU A 67 -35.56 -66.08 -29.12
N VAL A 68 -34.89 -64.92 -29.27
CA VAL A 68 -33.54 -64.86 -29.80
C VAL A 68 -32.64 -64.38 -28.67
N MET A 69 -31.59 -65.12 -28.35
CA MET A 69 -30.63 -64.79 -27.30
C MET A 69 -29.23 -64.79 -27.90
N SER A 70 -28.49 -63.73 -27.55
CA SER A 70 -27.09 -63.64 -27.93
C SER A 70 -26.25 -63.28 -26.73
N ARG A 71 -25.04 -63.79 -26.68
CA ARG A 71 -24.06 -63.45 -25.66
C ARG A 71 -23.57 -62.03 -25.88
N ASN A 72 -23.65 -61.19 -24.88
CA ASN A 72 -23.13 -59.82 -24.96
C ASN A 72 -21.60 -59.82 -24.80
N ALA A 73 -20.86 -60.62 -25.55
CA ALA A 73 -19.42 -60.75 -25.49
C ALA A 73 -18.71 -59.43 -25.75
N TYR A 74 -19.23 -58.65 -26.72
CA TYR A 74 -18.67 -57.30 -27.01
C TYR A 74 -18.91 -56.30 -25.88
N GLY A 75 -20.04 -56.36 -25.19
CA GLY A 75 -20.36 -55.47 -24.09
C GLY A 75 -19.49 -55.74 -22.85
N THR A 76 -19.10 -56.97 -22.59
CA THR A 76 -18.22 -57.32 -21.48
C THR A 76 -16.77 -56.95 -21.75
N GLU A 77 -16.25 -57.22 -22.94
CA GLU A 77 -14.90 -56.81 -23.35
C GLU A 77 -14.72 -55.28 -23.35
N ILE A 78 -15.69 -54.55 -23.93
CA ILE A 78 -15.66 -53.10 -23.91
C ILE A 78 -15.66 -52.55 -22.47
N LYS A 79 -16.45 -53.16 -21.60
CA LYS A 79 -16.55 -52.74 -20.21
C LYS A 79 -15.20 -52.94 -19.45
N GLU A 80 -14.53 -54.07 -19.68
CA GLU A 80 -13.22 -54.33 -19.11
C GLU A 80 -12.15 -53.37 -19.63
N HIS A 81 -12.14 -53.09 -20.94
CA HIS A 81 -11.23 -52.11 -21.52
C HIS A 81 -11.48 -50.66 -21.01
N LEU A 82 -12.75 -50.27 -20.87
CA LEU A 82 -13.12 -48.99 -20.30
C LEU A 82 -12.69 -48.87 -18.82
N LEU A 83 -12.80 -49.95 -18.06
CA LEU A 83 -12.42 -50.00 -16.68
C LEU A 83 -10.89 -49.89 -16.53
N LEU A 84 -10.12 -50.60 -17.32
CA LEU A 84 -8.68 -50.49 -17.39
C LEU A 84 -8.21 -49.07 -17.80
N LEU A 85 -8.87 -48.51 -18.83
CA LEU A 85 -8.57 -47.15 -19.28
C LEU A 85 -8.87 -46.12 -18.18
N SER A 86 -9.99 -46.26 -17.46
CA SER A 86 -10.34 -45.38 -16.37
C SER A 86 -9.34 -45.44 -15.23
N ILE A 87 -8.89 -46.63 -14.83
CA ILE A 87 -7.84 -46.84 -13.81
C ILE A 87 -6.53 -46.18 -14.27
N PHE A 88 -6.14 -46.38 -15.54
CA PHE A 88 -4.93 -45.76 -16.08
C PHE A 88 -5.01 -44.25 -16.05
N LEU A 89 -6.13 -43.63 -16.44
CA LEU A 89 -6.33 -42.18 -16.40
C LEU A 89 -6.29 -41.64 -14.98
N ILE A 90 -6.87 -42.34 -14.00
CA ILE A 90 -6.82 -41.94 -12.58
C ILE A 90 -5.37 -41.96 -12.06
N LEU A 91 -4.63 -43.03 -12.36
CA LEU A 91 -3.22 -43.14 -11.97
C LEU A 91 -2.37 -42.03 -12.62
N ALA A 92 -2.54 -41.85 -13.94
CA ALA A 92 -1.81 -40.82 -14.68
C ALA A 92 -2.10 -39.38 -14.14
N SER A 93 -3.38 -39.09 -13.87
CA SER A 93 -3.77 -37.79 -13.29
C SER A 93 -3.22 -37.62 -11.87
N SER A 94 -3.23 -38.66 -11.06
CA SER A 94 -2.65 -38.59 -9.70
C SER A 94 -1.15 -38.32 -9.71
N VAL A 95 -0.39 -38.95 -10.60
CA VAL A 95 1.03 -38.70 -10.81
C VAL A 95 1.27 -37.24 -11.27
N LEU A 96 0.47 -36.79 -12.23
CA LEU A 96 0.57 -35.40 -12.75
C LEU A 96 0.31 -34.37 -11.64
N ILE A 97 -0.75 -34.57 -10.85
CA ILE A 97 -1.09 -33.69 -9.72
C ILE A 97 0.04 -33.68 -8.68
N PHE A 98 0.63 -34.84 -8.39
CA PHE A 98 1.76 -34.92 -7.47
C PHE A 98 2.97 -34.09 -7.96
N PHE A 99 3.33 -34.19 -9.24
CA PHE A 99 4.43 -33.41 -9.80
C PHE A 99 4.15 -31.91 -9.83
N ILE A 100 2.94 -31.50 -10.24
CA ILE A 100 2.51 -30.11 -10.21
C ILE A 100 2.58 -29.57 -8.77
N GLY A 101 2.04 -30.30 -7.80
CA GLY A 101 2.08 -29.92 -6.38
C GLY A 101 3.50 -29.76 -5.85
N LYS A 102 4.42 -30.66 -6.23
CA LYS A 102 5.83 -30.58 -5.82
C LYS A 102 6.54 -29.35 -6.42
N ILE A 103 6.31 -29.05 -7.69
CA ILE A 103 6.86 -27.86 -8.36
C ILE A 103 6.31 -26.58 -7.74
N TYR A 104 5.00 -26.53 -7.52
CA TYR A 104 4.32 -25.38 -6.92
C TYR A 104 4.80 -25.11 -5.49
N SER A 105 4.90 -26.16 -4.67
CA SER A 105 5.43 -26.07 -3.30
C SER A 105 6.86 -25.54 -3.27
N GLY A 106 7.72 -26.05 -4.14
CA GLY A 106 9.12 -25.63 -4.20
C GLY A 106 9.36 -24.22 -4.69
N ARG A 107 8.56 -23.78 -5.67
CA ARG A 107 8.76 -22.46 -6.31
C ARG A 107 8.01 -21.31 -5.64
N ILE A 108 6.93 -21.58 -4.93
CA ILE A 108 6.06 -20.53 -4.38
C ILE A 108 5.96 -20.64 -2.85
N LEU A 109 5.60 -21.80 -2.30
CA LEU A 109 5.36 -21.90 -0.86
C LEU A 109 6.64 -21.76 -0.02
N ILE A 110 7.72 -22.41 -0.42
CA ILE A 110 8.97 -22.36 0.34
C ILE A 110 9.56 -20.95 0.37
N PRO A 111 9.72 -20.23 -0.76
CA PRO A 111 10.18 -18.85 -0.75
C PRO A 111 9.28 -17.91 0.05
N LEU A 112 7.95 -18.07 -0.05
CA LEU A 112 7.00 -17.28 0.73
C LEU A 112 7.19 -17.46 2.25
N GLN A 113 7.37 -18.70 2.70
CA GLN A 113 7.67 -18.98 4.12
C GLN A 113 9.00 -18.34 4.56
N HIS A 114 10.01 -18.32 3.69
CA HIS A 114 11.26 -17.64 3.95
C HIS A 114 11.09 -16.13 4.12
N ILE A 115 10.34 -15.49 3.22
CA ILE A 115 10.02 -14.07 3.30
C ILE A 115 9.30 -13.74 4.60
N LEU A 116 8.26 -14.51 4.95
CA LEU A 116 7.53 -14.34 6.21
C LEU A 116 8.42 -14.49 7.45
N LYS A 117 9.36 -15.44 7.41
CA LYS A 117 10.30 -15.66 8.51
C LYS A 117 11.30 -14.49 8.64
N GLU A 118 11.81 -13.97 7.53
CA GLU A 118 12.69 -12.81 7.53
C GLU A 118 11.94 -11.53 7.97
N LEU A 119 10.73 -11.29 7.48
CA LEU A 119 9.89 -10.16 7.93
C LEU A 119 9.64 -10.19 9.44
N LYS A 120 9.32 -11.35 10.02
CA LYS A 120 9.13 -11.51 11.49
C LYS A 120 10.40 -11.20 12.30
N ARG A 121 11.57 -11.23 11.70
CA ARG A 121 12.85 -10.89 12.34
C ARG A 121 13.18 -9.40 12.28
N ILE A 122 12.52 -8.65 11.40
CA ILE A 122 12.71 -7.21 11.29
C ILE A 122 12.03 -6.54 12.48
N ARG A 123 12.80 -5.79 13.25
CA ARG A 123 12.36 -5.01 14.40
C ARG A 123 12.86 -3.56 14.24
N ALA A 124 12.37 -2.65 15.06
CA ALA A 124 12.80 -1.25 15.05
C ALA A 124 14.34 -1.07 15.05
N ASN A 125 15.06 -1.92 15.77
CA ASN A 125 16.53 -1.88 15.82
C ASN A 125 17.24 -2.55 14.63
N SER A 126 16.51 -3.14 13.68
CA SER A 126 17.06 -3.89 12.55
C SER A 126 16.34 -3.58 11.24
N LEU A 127 15.76 -2.39 11.12
CA LEU A 127 15.08 -1.90 9.92
C LEU A 127 15.98 -1.78 8.69
N ASN A 128 17.29 -1.77 8.88
CA ASN A 128 18.27 -1.75 7.79
C ASN A 128 18.38 -3.10 7.03
N ARG A 129 17.74 -4.16 7.53
CA ARG A 129 17.71 -5.44 6.82
C ARG A 129 16.78 -5.37 5.63
N ARG A 130 17.17 -6.09 4.55
CA ARG A 130 16.37 -6.21 3.32
C ARG A 130 16.13 -7.67 3.00
N LEU A 131 14.98 -7.94 2.42
CA LEU A 131 14.63 -9.24 1.89
C LEU A 131 15.49 -9.54 0.67
N LYS A 132 16.02 -10.77 0.59
CA LYS A 132 16.80 -11.20 -0.56
C LYS A 132 15.89 -11.43 -1.76
N THR A 133 16.26 -10.90 -2.90
CA THR A 133 15.61 -11.12 -4.18
C THR A 133 15.80 -12.56 -4.64
N THR A 134 14.79 -13.13 -5.28
CA THR A 134 14.84 -14.51 -5.80
C THR A 134 15.53 -14.59 -7.17
N GLY A 135 15.60 -13.48 -7.90
CA GLY A 135 16.19 -13.38 -9.23
C GLY A 135 15.36 -14.02 -10.35
N ASN A 136 14.12 -14.41 -10.07
CA ASN A 136 13.27 -15.14 -11.01
C ASN A 136 12.40 -14.24 -11.90
N ASN A 137 12.40 -12.93 -11.65
CA ASN A 137 11.60 -11.93 -12.39
C ASN A 137 10.10 -12.28 -12.46
N ASP A 138 9.55 -12.80 -11.34
CA ASP A 138 8.16 -13.20 -11.15
C ASP A 138 7.43 -12.27 -10.16
N GLU A 139 6.14 -12.52 -9.93
CA GLU A 139 5.30 -11.74 -9.00
C GLU A 139 5.85 -11.73 -7.56
N LEU A 140 6.58 -12.79 -7.19
CA LEU A 140 7.23 -12.89 -5.89
C LEU A 140 8.40 -11.90 -5.77
N GLU A 141 9.17 -11.72 -6.84
CA GLU A 141 10.24 -10.72 -6.94
C GLU A 141 9.69 -9.30 -6.82
N ASP A 142 8.58 -9.00 -7.49
CA ASP A 142 7.93 -7.67 -7.42
C ASP A 142 7.37 -7.39 -6.03
N MET A 143 6.82 -8.42 -5.36
CA MET A 143 6.41 -8.31 -3.96
C MET A 143 7.62 -7.99 -3.05
N ILE A 144 8.77 -8.67 -3.25
CA ILE A 144 9.99 -8.41 -2.48
C ILE A 144 10.48 -6.97 -2.69
N LYS A 145 10.50 -6.48 -3.94
CA LYS A 145 10.90 -5.09 -4.25
C LYS A 145 9.98 -4.08 -3.56
N THR A 146 8.68 -4.32 -3.61
CA THR A 146 7.68 -3.47 -2.96
C THR A 146 7.87 -3.44 -1.44
N LEU A 147 8.06 -4.62 -0.82
CA LEU A 147 8.33 -4.73 0.61
C LEU A 147 9.65 -4.05 1.00
N ASN A 148 10.71 -4.21 0.22
CA ASN A 148 11.97 -3.52 0.45
C ASN A 148 11.81 -2.00 0.35
N SER A 149 11.05 -1.49 -0.62
CA SER A 149 10.73 -0.06 -0.73
C SER A 149 9.96 0.47 0.50
N MET A 150 9.02 -0.32 1.03
CA MET A 150 8.35 0.02 2.29
C MET A 150 9.31 0.03 3.48
N LEU A 151 10.22 -0.93 3.54
CA LEU A 151 11.26 -0.99 4.58
C LEU A 151 12.22 0.20 4.48
N ASP A 152 12.58 0.64 3.27
CA ASP A 152 13.41 1.83 3.04
C ASP A 152 12.75 3.10 3.60
N ARG A 153 11.45 3.28 3.29
CA ARG A 153 10.67 4.41 3.82
C ARG A 153 10.56 4.37 5.35
N LEU A 154 10.32 3.19 5.92
CA LEU A 154 10.21 3.02 7.36
C LEU A 154 11.55 3.26 8.08
N ASP A 155 12.65 2.75 7.52
CA ASP A 155 14.01 2.95 8.04
C ASP A 155 14.39 4.44 8.03
N SER A 156 14.08 5.14 6.92
CA SER A 156 14.32 6.58 6.77
C SER A 156 13.48 7.39 7.76
N ALA A 157 12.19 7.07 7.92
CA ALA A 157 11.31 7.74 8.89
C ALA A 157 11.78 7.51 10.33
N PHE A 158 12.18 6.29 10.69
CA PHE A 158 12.67 5.95 12.03
C PHE A 158 14.01 6.63 12.33
N LYS A 159 14.92 6.72 11.36
CA LYS A 159 16.18 7.47 11.50
C LYS A 159 15.93 8.96 11.69
N ALA A 160 15.02 9.53 10.91
CA ALA A 160 14.63 10.92 11.04
C ALA A 160 14.02 11.21 12.42
N GLU A 161 13.13 10.36 12.93
CA GLU A 161 12.55 10.47 14.27
C GLU A 161 13.61 10.38 15.36
N LYS A 162 14.52 9.40 15.28
CA LYS A 162 15.61 9.24 16.25
C LYS A 162 16.55 10.44 16.24
N SER A 163 16.88 10.95 15.07
CA SER A 163 17.70 12.16 14.92
C SER A 163 16.98 13.38 15.50
N PHE A 164 15.69 13.54 15.22
CA PHE A 164 14.85 14.60 15.79
C PHE A 164 14.88 14.60 17.30
N VAL A 165 14.63 13.46 17.97
CA VAL A 165 14.64 13.34 19.43
C VAL A 165 16.02 13.66 19.99
N SER A 166 17.09 13.18 19.35
CA SER A 166 18.47 13.46 19.78
C SER A 166 18.80 14.95 19.71
N HIS A 167 18.53 15.58 18.57
CA HIS A 167 18.80 17.01 18.37
C HIS A 167 17.91 17.89 19.26
N ALA A 168 16.61 17.54 19.41
CA ALA A 168 15.72 18.25 20.32
C ALA A 168 16.25 18.23 21.75
N SER A 169 16.74 17.08 22.23
CA SER A 169 17.34 16.97 23.58
C SER A 169 18.58 17.83 23.74
N HIS A 170 19.45 17.86 22.74
CA HIS A 170 20.64 18.73 22.77
C HIS A 170 20.27 20.20 22.75
N GLU A 171 19.35 20.64 21.89
CA GLU A 171 18.91 22.02 21.76
C GLU A 171 18.11 22.52 22.98
N LEU A 172 17.41 21.62 23.70
CA LEU A 172 16.76 21.95 24.97
C LEU A 172 17.76 22.07 26.12
N ASN A 173 18.77 21.21 26.18
CA ASN A 173 19.78 21.24 27.22
C ASN A 173 20.68 22.49 27.17
N ASN A 174 20.97 23.01 25.97
CA ASN A 174 21.84 24.17 25.79
C ASN A 174 21.35 25.40 26.57
N PRO A 175 20.13 25.93 26.41
CA PRO A 175 19.63 27.09 27.17
C PRO A 175 19.48 26.78 28.65
N ILE A 176 19.13 25.54 29.03
CA ILE A 176 19.04 25.13 30.44
C ILE A 176 20.41 25.26 31.12
N THR A 177 21.44 24.73 30.45
CA THR A 177 22.83 24.83 30.97
C THR A 177 23.30 26.28 31.05
N ALA A 178 22.95 27.11 30.06
CA ALA A 178 23.28 28.53 30.08
C ALA A 178 22.58 29.27 31.26
N ILE A 179 21.30 28.99 31.51
CA ILE A 179 20.55 29.55 32.63
C ILE A 179 21.17 29.09 33.95
N GLN A 180 21.45 27.78 34.10
CA GLN A 180 22.09 27.26 35.33
C GLN A 180 23.45 27.89 35.56
N GLY A 181 24.30 27.96 34.54
CA GLY A 181 25.61 28.60 34.65
C GLY A 181 25.54 30.07 35.06
N GLU A 182 24.59 30.83 34.48
CA GLU A 182 24.40 32.25 34.85
C GLU A 182 23.91 32.39 36.29
N CYS A 183 23.03 31.49 36.76
CA CYS A 183 22.61 31.46 38.17
C CYS A 183 23.78 31.12 39.11
N GLU A 184 24.54 30.05 38.80
CA GLU A 184 25.69 29.63 39.61
C GLU A 184 26.74 30.75 39.74
N ILE A 185 27.10 31.38 38.61
CA ILE A 185 28.06 32.50 38.58
C ILE A 185 27.53 33.67 39.39
N SER A 186 26.22 33.96 39.33
CA SER A 186 25.60 35.06 40.07
C SER A 186 25.56 34.83 41.60
N LEU A 187 25.58 33.56 42.03
CA LEU A 187 25.56 33.14 43.44
C LEU A 187 26.95 32.94 44.05
N LEU A 188 28.02 32.84 43.23
CA LEU A 188 29.38 32.55 43.70
C LEU A 188 29.96 33.66 44.58
N LYS A 189 29.61 34.94 44.36
CA LYS A 189 30.08 36.11 45.09
C LYS A 189 29.09 37.26 44.98
N GLU A 190 29.18 38.19 45.90
CA GLU A 190 28.43 39.46 45.81
C GLU A 190 28.81 40.22 44.52
N ARG A 191 27.83 40.76 43.85
CA ARG A 191 27.97 41.54 42.61
C ARG A 191 27.27 42.88 42.72
N SER A 192 27.63 43.78 41.83
CA SER A 192 26.89 45.01 41.67
C SER A 192 25.46 44.79 41.16
N THR A 193 24.58 45.75 41.52
CA THR A 193 23.20 45.73 41.04
C THR A 193 23.12 45.61 39.48
N GLY A 194 24.04 46.31 38.79
CA GLY A 194 24.11 46.25 37.31
C GLY A 194 24.44 44.85 36.80
N GLU A 195 25.41 44.16 37.39
CA GLU A 195 25.77 42.78 36.99
C GLU A 195 24.64 41.81 37.26
N TYR A 196 23.87 41.95 38.33
CA TYR A 196 22.68 41.14 38.57
C TYR A 196 21.58 41.39 37.52
N ILE A 197 21.36 42.64 37.11
CA ILE A 197 20.40 42.99 36.06
C ILE A 197 20.80 42.34 34.73
N GLU A 198 22.09 42.40 34.35
CA GLU A 198 22.59 41.76 33.14
C GLU A 198 22.38 40.23 33.17
N SER A 199 22.72 39.57 34.29
CA SER A 199 22.50 38.13 34.48
C SER A 199 21.02 37.77 34.35
N LEU A 200 20.11 38.53 34.97
CA LEU A 200 18.67 38.33 34.86
C LEU A 200 18.16 38.54 33.44
N GLN A 201 18.71 39.51 32.70
CA GLN A 201 18.35 39.70 31.28
C GLN A 201 18.79 38.53 30.42
N ARG A 202 20.00 37.98 30.62
CA ARG A 202 20.48 36.77 29.93
C ARG A 202 19.60 35.54 30.25
N ILE A 203 19.28 35.31 31.51
CA ILE A 203 18.38 34.26 31.97
C ILE A 203 17.00 34.41 31.30
N SER A 204 16.46 35.63 31.28
CA SER A 204 15.17 35.93 30.64
C SER A 204 15.19 35.66 29.12
N SER A 205 16.29 36.01 28.43
CA SER A 205 16.45 35.77 27.00
C SER A 205 16.52 34.27 26.67
N GLU A 206 17.31 33.50 27.44
CA GLU A 206 17.42 32.05 27.26
C GLU A 206 16.11 31.33 27.62
N SER A 207 15.36 31.80 28.63
CA SER A 207 14.05 31.28 28.97
C SER A 207 13.03 31.51 27.84
N LYS A 208 13.02 32.69 27.20
CA LYS A 208 12.19 32.98 26.03
C LYS A 208 12.58 32.10 24.85
N ARG A 209 13.88 31.91 24.61
CA ARG A 209 14.41 31.03 23.57
C ARG A 209 13.93 29.59 23.77
N LEU A 210 14.04 29.07 25.01
CA LEU A 210 13.56 27.73 25.38
C LEU A 210 12.05 27.57 25.14
N SER A 211 11.25 28.55 25.57
CA SER A 211 9.79 28.54 25.37
C SER A 211 9.41 28.52 23.91
N ASN A 212 10.11 29.26 23.06
CA ASN A 212 9.87 29.23 21.61
C ASN A 212 10.26 27.89 20.99
N LEU A 213 11.41 27.32 21.40
CA LEU A 213 11.86 26.01 20.96
C LEU A 213 10.82 24.93 21.29
N ILE A 214 10.35 24.87 22.55
CA ILE A 214 9.31 23.93 22.98
C ILE A 214 8.06 24.09 22.11
N ARG A 215 7.63 25.31 21.84
CA ARG A 215 6.46 25.60 21.01
C ARG A 215 6.65 25.08 19.58
N HIS A 216 7.81 25.30 18.99
CA HIS A 216 8.13 24.81 17.65
C HIS A 216 8.13 23.27 17.60
N LEU A 217 8.72 22.61 18.61
CA LEU A 217 8.72 21.15 18.73
C LEU A 217 7.31 20.57 18.84
N LEU A 218 6.45 21.20 19.66
CA LEU A 218 5.04 20.81 19.78
C LEU A 218 4.28 20.95 18.46
N PHE A 219 4.56 22.00 17.67
CA PHE A 219 3.96 22.15 16.35
C PHE A 219 4.45 21.08 15.36
N LEU A 220 5.74 20.75 15.39
CA LEU A 220 6.30 19.71 14.53
C LEU A 220 5.74 18.32 14.86
N SER A 221 5.41 18.04 16.12
CA SER A 221 4.86 16.77 16.57
C SER A 221 3.36 16.60 16.26
N ARG A 222 2.60 17.69 16.01
CA ARG A 222 1.16 17.62 15.70
C ARG A 222 0.91 17.08 14.30
N GLN A 223 -0.24 16.39 14.10
CA GLN A 223 -0.69 16.04 12.76
C GLN A 223 -1.20 17.26 12.02
N GLU A 224 -1.08 17.29 10.69
CA GLU A 224 -1.55 18.40 9.85
C GLU A 224 -3.03 18.70 10.05
N GLU A 225 -3.87 17.66 10.23
CA GLU A 225 -5.30 17.79 10.50
C GLU A 225 -5.61 18.57 11.80
N GLU A 226 -4.74 18.50 12.81
CA GLU A 226 -4.92 19.27 14.04
C GLU A 226 -4.60 20.75 13.85
N LEU A 227 -3.67 21.08 12.94
CA LEU A 227 -3.34 22.46 12.58
C LEU A 227 -4.49 23.14 11.84
N LEU A 228 -5.24 22.37 11.04
CA LEU A 228 -6.39 22.84 10.28
C LEU A 228 -7.65 23.09 11.12
N LYS A 229 -7.76 22.54 12.34
CA LYS A 229 -8.99 22.60 13.14
C LYS A 229 -9.21 23.92 13.88
N ASN A 230 -8.21 24.78 14.02
CA ASN A 230 -8.29 25.96 14.88
C ASN A 230 -8.16 27.28 14.11
N ASN A 231 -9.21 28.13 14.21
CA ASN A 231 -9.21 29.54 13.79
C ASN A 231 -8.69 29.79 12.36
N ILE A 232 -9.31 29.18 11.38
CA ILE A 232 -9.06 29.52 9.97
C ILE A 232 -9.88 30.77 9.64
N GLU A 233 -9.20 31.80 9.20
CA GLU A 233 -9.80 33.08 8.81
C GLU A 233 -9.32 33.48 7.42
N GLU A 234 -10.08 34.34 6.76
CA GLU A 234 -9.59 35.04 5.56
C GLU A 234 -8.65 36.17 5.97
N ILE A 235 -7.41 36.07 5.56
CA ILE A 235 -6.33 36.95 5.99
C ILE A 235 -5.85 37.76 4.80
N ILE A 236 -5.76 39.07 4.96
CA ILE A 236 -5.13 39.95 3.98
C ILE A 236 -3.60 39.82 4.15
N LEU A 237 -2.94 39.20 3.18
CA LEU A 237 -1.48 38.96 3.25
C LEU A 237 -0.68 40.23 3.36
N ALA A 238 -1.08 41.30 2.67
CA ALA A 238 -0.40 42.59 2.68
C ALA A 238 -0.26 43.16 4.10
N ASP A 239 -1.23 42.94 4.98
CA ASP A 239 -1.19 43.49 6.34
C ASP A 239 -0.16 42.75 7.21
N ILE A 240 -0.10 41.42 7.12
CA ILE A 240 0.93 40.63 7.79
C ILE A 240 2.34 41.01 7.27
N LEU A 241 2.47 41.12 5.93
CA LEU A 241 3.76 41.46 5.33
C LEU A 241 4.24 42.84 5.75
N LYS A 242 3.38 43.86 5.76
CA LYS A 242 3.73 45.21 6.28
C LYS A 242 4.23 45.17 7.72
N GLU A 243 3.57 44.39 8.60
CA GLU A 243 3.99 44.22 9.96
C GLU A 243 5.37 43.54 10.09
N LEU A 244 5.61 42.48 9.31
CA LEU A 244 6.87 41.73 9.37
C LEU A 244 8.04 42.47 8.73
N THR A 245 7.80 43.27 7.69
CA THR A 245 8.84 44.00 6.97
C THR A 245 9.23 45.32 7.64
N ALA A 246 8.39 45.86 8.52
CA ALA A 246 8.67 47.11 9.25
C ALA A 246 9.83 47.04 10.25
N SER A 247 10.35 45.85 10.52
CA SER A 247 11.38 45.65 11.56
C SER A 247 12.83 45.78 11.08
N ASP A 248 13.09 45.82 9.78
CA ASP A 248 14.42 45.92 9.18
C ASP A 248 14.38 46.75 7.90
N ASP A 249 15.11 47.83 7.85
CA ASP A 249 15.16 48.76 6.72
C ASP A 249 15.71 48.18 5.42
N ARG A 250 16.34 47.00 5.49
CA ARG A 250 16.85 46.27 4.32
C ARG A 250 15.76 45.56 3.55
N ILE A 251 14.54 45.46 4.13
CA ILE A 251 13.44 44.73 3.50
C ILE A 251 12.60 45.66 2.64
N HIS A 252 12.55 45.38 1.35
CA HIS A 252 11.76 46.10 0.37
C HIS A 252 10.50 45.32 0.02
N LEU A 253 9.35 45.83 0.49
CA LEU A 253 8.02 45.22 0.19
C LEU A 253 7.46 45.83 -1.08
N HIS A 254 7.29 45.01 -2.13
CA HIS A 254 6.71 45.34 -3.41
C HIS A 254 5.25 44.85 -3.48
N LEU A 255 4.30 45.79 -3.52
CA LEU A 255 2.86 45.55 -3.61
C LEU A 255 2.26 46.47 -4.67
N GLU A 256 1.59 45.89 -5.66
CA GLU A 256 0.72 46.68 -6.52
C GLU A 256 -0.62 47.01 -5.83
N GLU A 257 -1.33 48.03 -6.28
CA GLU A 257 -2.61 48.39 -5.63
C GLU A 257 -3.68 47.30 -5.71
N THR A 258 -3.67 46.52 -6.79
CA THR A 258 -4.55 45.35 -6.99
C THR A 258 -4.25 44.20 -6.01
N ASP A 259 -3.03 44.13 -5.48
CA ASP A 259 -2.55 43.04 -4.67
C ASP A 259 -2.78 43.23 -3.16
N ARG A 260 -3.12 44.47 -2.78
CA ARG A 260 -3.38 44.86 -1.38
C ARG A 260 -4.56 44.13 -0.73
N GLN A 261 -5.48 43.57 -1.50
CA GLN A 261 -6.68 42.88 -1.01
C GLN A 261 -6.60 41.36 -1.20
N MET A 262 -5.41 40.81 -1.50
CA MET A 262 -5.24 39.39 -1.63
C MET A 262 -5.44 38.69 -0.30
N THR A 263 -6.40 37.77 -0.25
CA THR A 263 -6.71 36.98 0.94
C THR A 263 -6.31 35.55 0.77
N VAL A 264 -5.90 34.90 1.87
CA VAL A 264 -5.67 33.47 2.00
C VAL A 264 -6.41 32.94 3.20
N LYS A 265 -6.85 31.67 3.14
CA LYS A 265 -7.51 31.00 4.26
C LYS A 265 -6.49 30.26 5.10
N ALA A 266 -6.16 30.78 6.26
CA ALA A 266 -5.19 30.15 7.18
C ALA A 266 -5.44 30.60 8.63
N ASN A 267 -4.73 30.00 9.58
CA ASN A 267 -4.63 30.54 10.93
C ASN A 267 -3.64 31.74 10.92
N PRO A 268 -4.06 32.94 11.34
CA PRO A 268 -3.21 34.14 11.26
C PRO A 268 -1.89 34.00 12.01
N TYR A 269 -1.94 33.37 13.18
CA TYR A 269 -0.76 33.18 14.02
C TYR A 269 0.25 32.22 13.37
N LEU A 270 -0.22 31.11 12.82
CA LEU A 270 0.65 30.11 12.18
C LEU A 270 1.24 30.65 10.87
N LEU A 271 0.42 31.31 10.05
CA LEU A 271 0.89 31.93 8.83
C LEU A 271 1.96 32.98 9.12
N LYS A 272 1.73 33.84 10.12
CA LYS A 272 2.72 34.85 10.55
C LYS A 272 4.04 34.21 10.99
N ILE A 273 4.01 33.08 11.73
CA ILE A 273 5.23 32.33 12.10
C ILE A 273 5.95 31.84 10.84
N ALA A 274 5.23 31.23 9.89
CA ALA A 274 5.84 30.69 8.67
C ALA A 274 6.52 31.80 7.85
N LEU A 275 5.80 32.90 7.59
CA LEU A 275 6.33 34.03 6.83
C LEU A 275 7.50 34.71 7.55
N LYS A 276 7.37 34.90 8.86
CA LYS A 276 8.47 35.46 9.68
C LYS A 276 9.73 34.62 9.59
N ASN A 277 9.61 33.28 9.65
CA ASN A 277 10.77 32.39 9.53
C ASN A 277 11.50 32.55 8.19
N ILE A 278 10.76 32.75 7.09
CA ILE A 278 11.38 32.94 5.77
C ILE A 278 12.08 34.30 5.70
N ILE A 279 11.42 35.35 6.16
CA ILE A 279 11.96 36.72 6.16
C ILE A 279 13.19 36.81 7.09
N ASP A 280 13.09 36.29 8.31
CA ASP A 280 14.21 36.24 9.26
C ASP A 280 15.42 35.49 8.68
N ASN A 281 15.20 34.40 7.94
CA ASN A 281 16.27 33.68 7.25
C ASN A 281 16.89 34.52 6.13
N ALA A 282 16.10 35.20 5.32
CA ALA A 282 16.61 36.06 4.26
C ALA A 282 17.49 37.19 4.84
N CYS A 283 17.04 37.86 5.93
CA CYS A 283 17.81 38.91 6.58
C CYS A 283 19.06 38.38 7.32
N LYS A 284 19.01 37.15 7.84
CA LYS A 284 20.09 36.53 8.58
C LYS A 284 21.24 36.07 7.70
N TYR A 285 20.92 35.49 6.52
CA TYR A 285 21.93 34.96 5.61
C TYR A 285 22.37 35.93 4.52
N SER A 286 21.81 37.18 4.54
CA SER A 286 22.18 38.25 3.63
C SER A 286 22.44 39.56 4.42
N ASP A 287 23.55 40.20 4.14
CA ASP A 287 23.83 41.57 4.61
C ASP A 287 23.28 42.61 3.62
N LYS A 288 22.70 42.19 2.50
CA LYS A 288 22.16 43.03 1.43
C LYS A 288 20.66 43.18 1.55
N GLU A 289 20.06 43.87 0.59
CA GLU A 289 18.62 44.08 0.49
C GLU A 289 17.87 42.74 0.31
N VAL A 290 16.71 42.65 0.95
CA VAL A 290 15.78 41.54 0.85
C VAL A 290 14.50 42.05 0.15
N ASN A 291 14.13 41.44 -0.99
CA ASN A 291 12.95 41.81 -1.72
C ASN A 291 11.79 40.87 -1.38
N VAL A 292 10.65 41.43 -1.00
CA VAL A 292 9.42 40.71 -0.70
C VAL A 292 8.37 41.17 -1.70
N THR A 293 7.95 40.30 -2.60
CA THR A 293 7.00 40.62 -3.68
C THR A 293 5.75 39.75 -3.57
N LEU A 294 4.59 40.39 -3.45
CA LEU A 294 3.29 39.73 -3.48
C LEU A 294 2.59 40.05 -4.80
N TYR A 295 2.14 39.03 -5.53
CA TYR A 295 1.45 39.20 -6.81
C TYR A 295 0.53 38.02 -7.09
N ARG A 296 -0.33 38.16 -8.12
CA ARG A 296 -1.21 37.09 -8.60
C ARG A 296 -0.77 36.60 -9.96
N GLU A 297 -0.68 35.28 -10.11
CA GLU A 297 -0.45 34.62 -11.38
C GLU A 297 -1.46 33.50 -11.57
N GLN A 298 -2.18 33.47 -12.71
CA GLN A 298 -3.15 32.42 -13.09
C GLN A 298 -4.16 32.00 -11.99
N GLN A 299 -4.64 32.91 -11.16
CA GLN A 299 -5.54 32.73 -10.01
C GLN A 299 -4.84 32.27 -8.69
N GLN A 300 -3.57 32.03 -8.69
CA GLN A 300 -2.81 31.72 -7.47
C GLN A 300 -2.22 33.00 -6.89
N VAL A 301 -2.17 33.06 -5.57
CA VAL A 301 -1.47 34.13 -4.84
C VAL A 301 -0.05 33.67 -4.61
N ILE A 302 0.91 34.45 -5.10
CA ILE A 302 2.34 34.13 -5.02
C ILE A 302 3.04 35.17 -4.17
N LEU A 303 3.83 34.67 -3.22
CA LEU A 303 4.74 35.46 -2.42
C LEU A 303 6.17 35.03 -2.68
N ASP A 304 6.97 35.91 -3.27
CA ASP A 304 8.40 35.73 -3.47
C ASP A 304 9.18 36.49 -2.42
N ILE A 305 10.12 35.84 -1.77
CA ILE A 305 11.08 36.45 -0.83
C ILE A 305 12.47 36.10 -1.37
N GLU A 306 13.23 37.15 -1.75
CA GLU A 306 14.51 37.02 -2.43
C GLU A 306 15.60 37.78 -1.66
N ASP A 307 16.64 37.07 -1.30
CA ASP A 307 17.86 37.63 -0.71
C ASP A 307 19.06 37.51 -1.66
N ARG A 308 20.11 38.29 -1.37
CA ARG A 308 21.39 38.23 -2.08
C ARG A 308 22.52 37.81 -1.12
N GLY A 309 22.24 36.77 -0.33
CA GLY A 309 23.15 36.26 0.68
C GLY A 309 24.05 35.13 0.19
N ILE A 310 24.45 34.29 1.15
CA ILE A 310 25.40 33.19 0.94
C ILE A 310 24.89 32.09 0.00
N GLY A 311 23.58 32.01 -0.23
CA GLY A 311 22.95 30.92 -1.00
C GLY A 311 23.01 29.56 -0.32
N ILE A 312 22.45 28.56 -1.00
CA ILE A 312 22.36 27.18 -0.53
C ILE A 312 22.97 26.26 -1.61
N PRO A 313 23.89 25.34 -1.24
CA PRO A 313 24.41 24.33 -2.17
C PRO A 313 23.28 23.50 -2.77
N GLN A 314 23.34 23.25 -4.09
CA GLN A 314 22.27 22.54 -4.80
C GLN A 314 21.97 21.15 -4.22
N GLU A 315 23.00 20.48 -3.75
CA GLU A 315 22.89 19.14 -3.14
C GLU A 315 22.16 19.14 -1.80
N GLU A 316 22.08 20.30 -1.15
CA GLU A 316 21.49 20.46 0.17
C GLU A 316 20.03 20.94 0.13
N ILE A 317 19.52 21.40 -1.01
CA ILE A 317 18.17 21.96 -1.15
C ILE A 317 17.08 20.98 -0.69
N GLU A 318 17.24 19.69 -0.97
CA GLU A 318 16.29 18.67 -0.51
C GLU A 318 16.36 18.42 1.01
N HIS A 319 17.47 18.73 1.64
CA HIS A 319 17.73 18.47 3.05
C HIS A 319 17.36 19.63 3.98
N ILE A 320 17.30 20.87 3.48
CA ILE A 320 17.02 22.05 4.32
C ILE A 320 15.64 22.05 5.01
N PHE A 321 14.73 21.20 4.54
CA PHE A 321 13.41 20.97 5.15
C PHE A 321 13.43 19.93 6.27
N GLN A 322 14.53 19.23 6.47
CA GLN A 322 14.68 18.32 7.59
C GLN A 322 14.87 19.11 8.88
N SER A 323 14.16 18.72 9.93
CA SER A 323 14.27 19.38 11.24
C SER A 323 15.69 19.28 11.78
N PHE A 324 16.22 20.39 12.29
CA PHE A 324 17.58 20.55 12.81
C PHE A 324 18.70 20.48 11.74
N TYR A 325 18.34 20.38 10.46
CA TYR A 325 19.34 20.47 9.41
C TYR A 325 19.85 21.91 9.26
N ARG A 326 21.14 22.03 9.05
CA ARG A 326 21.82 23.30 8.77
C ARG A 326 22.77 23.12 7.60
N GLY A 327 22.73 24.01 6.63
CA GLY A 327 23.61 23.97 5.50
C GLY A 327 25.09 24.06 5.91
N SER A 328 25.96 23.41 5.14
CA SER A 328 27.41 23.36 5.40
C SER A 328 28.08 24.73 5.44
N ASN A 329 27.50 25.72 4.76
CA ASN A 329 27.98 27.10 4.71
C ASN A 329 27.37 28.02 5.77
N THR A 330 26.65 27.46 6.79
CA THR A 330 25.96 28.27 7.80
C THR A 330 26.59 28.23 9.20
N HIS A 331 27.83 27.80 9.33
CA HIS A 331 28.51 27.60 10.63
C HIS A 331 28.58 28.88 11.48
N ASP A 332 28.83 30.02 10.85
CA ASP A 332 28.98 31.30 11.52
C ASP A 332 27.64 31.97 11.87
N TYR A 333 26.53 31.43 11.40
CA TYR A 333 25.20 31.99 11.66
C TYR A 333 24.49 31.24 12.79
N ALA A 334 23.94 31.97 13.78
CA ALA A 334 23.20 31.37 14.86
C ALA A 334 21.86 30.74 14.33
N GLY A 335 21.43 29.58 14.84
CA GLY A 335 20.12 29.01 14.49
C GLY A 335 20.02 27.52 14.78
N GLN A 336 18.79 27.06 14.94
CA GLN A 336 18.47 25.70 15.39
C GLN A 336 18.08 24.74 14.24
N GLY A 337 17.94 25.21 12.98
CA GLY A 337 17.55 24.39 11.86
C GLY A 337 16.08 23.89 11.88
N ILE A 338 15.20 24.60 12.62
CA ILE A 338 13.78 24.20 12.77
C ILE A 338 12.86 25.06 11.90
N GLY A 339 13.26 26.29 11.57
CA GLY A 339 12.39 27.27 10.94
C GLY A 339 11.79 26.80 9.61
N LEU A 340 12.61 26.30 8.67
CA LEU A 340 12.14 25.87 7.36
C LEU A 340 11.27 24.61 7.41
N SER A 341 11.60 23.64 8.27
CA SER A 341 10.75 22.44 8.45
C SER A 341 9.37 22.80 9.03
N LEU A 342 9.34 23.74 9.99
CA LEU A 342 8.09 24.27 10.54
C LEU A 342 7.29 25.05 9.48
N THR A 343 7.96 25.88 8.70
CA THR A 343 7.34 26.65 7.61
C THR A 343 6.73 25.73 6.58
N GLN A 344 7.45 24.70 6.11
CA GLN A 344 6.94 23.72 5.16
C GLN A 344 5.69 23.03 5.69
N LYS A 345 5.72 22.59 6.95
CA LYS A 345 4.58 21.93 7.58
C LYS A 345 3.34 22.85 7.66
N ILE A 346 3.53 24.11 8.03
CA ILE A 346 2.43 25.10 8.10
C ILE A 346 1.87 25.37 6.70
N VAL A 347 2.74 25.63 5.73
CA VAL A 347 2.35 25.95 4.35
C VAL A 347 1.59 24.78 3.72
N SER A 348 2.12 23.56 3.87
CA SER A 348 1.46 22.34 3.36
C SER A 348 0.11 22.08 3.99
N ALA A 349 -0.07 22.36 5.28
CA ALA A 349 -1.35 22.22 5.98
C ALA A 349 -2.47 23.10 5.39
N TYR A 350 -2.13 24.19 4.73
CA TYR A 350 -3.09 25.09 4.02
C TYR A 350 -3.14 24.86 2.51
N ASN A 351 -2.68 23.71 2.01
CA ASN A 351 -2.60 23.37 0.60
C ASN A 351 -1.74 24.32 -0.25
N ALA A 352 -0.89 25.11 0.40
CA ALA A 352 0.06 25.96 -0.27
C ALA A 352 1.37 25.19 -0.53
N ARG A 353 2.18 25.69 -1.47
CA ARG A 353 3.47 25.08 -1.85
C ARG A 353 4.61 26.02 -1.51
N LEU A 354 5.71 25.45 -1.12
CA LEU A 354 6.96 26.14 -0.84
C LEU A 354 8.02 25.67 -1.83
N GLU A 355 8.55 26.59 -2.64
CA GLU A 355 9.60 26.33 -3.61
C GLU A 355 10.83 27.18 -3.26
N ILE A 356 12.01 26.58 -3.39
CA ILE A 356 13.27 27.26 -3.12
C ILE A 356 14.20 27.12 -4.31
N SER A 357 14.71 28.24 -4.77
CA SER A 357 15.77 28.31 -5.76
C SER A 357 16.92 29.10 -5.19
N SER A 358 18.13 28.54 -5.23
CA SER A 358 19.31 29.17 -4.61
C SER A 358 20.57 28.86 -5.40
N GLU A 359 21.50 29.80 -5.37
CA GLU A 359 22.84 29.64 -5.93
C GLU A 359 23.86 30.24 -4.96
N ILE A 360 24.95 29.51 -4.72
CA ILE A 360 26.01 29.93 -3.79
C ILE A 360 26.51 31.32 -4.18
N GLU A 361 26.67 32.21 -3.17
CA GLU A 361 27.11 33.60 -3.29
C GLU A 361 26.20 34.54 -4.10
N LYS A 362 25.11 34.02 -4.67
CA LYS A 362 24.13 34.85 -5.40
C LYS A 362 22.88 35.15 -4.57
N GLY A 363 22.51 34.22 -3.67
CA GLY A 363 21.39 34.36 -2.76
C GLY A 363 20.36 33.26 -2.91
N THR A 364 19.22 33.46 -2.24
CA THR A 364 18.10 32.51 -2.19
C THR A 364 16.79 33.21 -2.51
N LYS A 365 15.98 32.54 -3.31
CA LYS A 365 14.60 32.91 -3.58
C LYS A 365 13.68 31.83 -3.02
N VAL A 366 12.81 32.23 -2.11
CA VAL A 366 11.76 31.40 -1.52
C VAL A 366 10.43 31.86 -2.07
N ARG A 367 9.69 30.95 -2.72
CA ARG A 367 8.37 31.17 -3.29
C ARG A 367 7.32 30.40 -2.52
N VAL A 368 6.30 31.10 -2.05
CA VAL A 368 5.10 30.51 -1.46
C VAL A 368 3.94 30.70 -2.41
N ILE A 369 3.29 29.60 -2.78
CA ILE A 369 2.15 29.57 -3.72
C ILE A 369 0.91 29.12 -2.93
N PHE A 370 -0.06 29.99 -2.83
CA PHE A 370 -1.33 29.77 -2.12
C PHE A 370 -2.48 29.44 -3.05
#